data_b94e2288476c64ced12c27dfc8331299
#
_entry.id   b94e2288476c64ced12c27dfc8331299
#
_cell.length_a   1.000
_cell.length_b   1.000
_cell.length_c   1.000
_cell.angle_alpha   90.00
_cell.angle_beta   90.00
_cell.angle_gamma   90.00
#
_symmetry.space_group_name_H-M   'P 1'
#
loop_
_entity.id
_entity.type
_entity.pdbx_description
1 polymer ?
#
loop_
_entity_poly.entity_id
_entity_poly.type
_entity_poly.pdbx_seq_one_letter_code
_entity_poly.pdbx_strand_id
1 'polypeptide(L)'
;MAKEVWKGMIYQGQDYSCRFEVSNTGKIRNKSNKHEYLLHKGGIGYLQICTSIHGVRKNIKAHKAVAETFIENPLGKPFINHIDGNKLNNNVSNLEWVTRQENLVHAKTHGLLEGQRQFGTKNPRCKLTDNEVMQIRELYQCGKSTKYLAKVFNVSNTHIRDIVNNKVRTYAMAA
;
A
#
# COMPACT_ATOMS: atom_id res chain seq x y z
N MET A 1 13.37 -20.71 20.27
CA MET A 1 12.82 -20.46 18.92
C MET A 1 11.52 -21.26 18.79
N ALA A 2 10.45 -20.66 18.27
CA ALA A 2 9.20 -21.39 18.05
C ALA A 2 9.42 -22.49 17.01
N LYS A 3 8.90 -23.69 17.28
CA LYS A 3 8.98 -24.84 16.36
C LYS A 3 8.25 -24.53 15.06
N GLU A 4 8.86 -24.83 13.92
CA GLU A 4 8.20 -24.68 12.62
C GLU A 4 7.07 -25.71 12.49
N VAL A 5 5.86 -25.21 12.17
CA VAL A 5 4.64 -26.00 12.02
C VAL A 5 4.11 -25.82 10.61
N TRP A 6 3.75 -26.92 9.96
CA TRP A 6 3.20 -26.96 8.61
C TRP A 6 1.73 -27.37 8.64
N LYS A 7 0.88 -26.62 7.91
CA LYS A 7 -0.54 -26.94 7.72
C LYS A 7 -0.90 -26.95 6.24
N GLY A 8 -1.96 -27.68 5.88
CA GLY A 8 -2.54 -27.62 4.55
C GLY A 8 -2.98 -26.19 4.22
N MET A 9 -2.61 -25.69 3.04
CA MET A 9 -2.77 -24.29 2.68
C MET A 9 -4.21 -23.94 2.36
N ILE A 10 -4.75 -22.89 2.97
CA ILE A 10 -5.96 -22.18 2.57
C ILE A 10 -5.51 -20.87 1.89
N TYR A 11 -6.11 -20.53 0.73
CA TYR A 11 -5.78 -19.33 0.01
C TYR A 11 -6.98 -18.78 -0.76
N GLN A 12 -7.34 -17.52 -0.50
CA GLN A 12 -8.53 -16.84 -1.05
C GLN A 12 -9.83 -17.62 -0.77
N GLY A 13 -9.95 -18.15 0.45
CA GLY A 13 -11.09 -18.93 0.88
C GLY A 13 -11.20 -20.34 0.26
N GLN A 14 -10.21 -20.75 -0.54
CA GLN A 14 -10.15 -22.07 -1.16
C GLN A 14 -9.15 -22.97 -0.45
N ASP A 15 -9.52 -24.25 -0.31
CA ASP A 15 -8.63 -25.28 0.24
C ASP A 15 -7.69 -25.83 -0.83
N TYR A 16 -6.40 -25.64 -0.63
CA TYR A 16 -5.32 -26.21 -1.44
C TYR A 16 -4.48 -27.23 -0.66
N SER A 17 -5.00 -27.75 0.45
CA SER A 17 -4.31 -28.71 1.33
C SER A 17 -3.95 -30.03 0.66
N CYS A 18 -4.58 -30.37 -0.44
CA CYS A 18 -4.20 -31.55 -1.24
C CYS A 18 -2.86 -31.39 -1.95
N ARG A 19 -2.40 -30.16 -2.22
CA ARG A 19 -1.22 -29.88 -3.04
C ARG A 19 -0.15 -29.07 -2.33
N PHE A 20 -0.53 -28.12 -1.46
CA PHE A 20 0.38 -27.21 -0.81
C PHE A 20 0.26 -27.24 0.70
N GLU A 21 1.39 -27.06 1.36
CA GLU A 21 1.49 -26.79 2.79
C GLU A 21 2.15 -25.42 2.98
N VAL A 22 1.74 -24.70 4.01
CA VAL A 22 2.34 -23.45 4.43
C VAL A 22 2.82 -23.56 5.87
N SER A 23 3.96 -22.96 6.19
CA SER A 23 4.51 -22.95 7.54
C SER A 23 4.11 -21.67 8.30
N ASN A 24 4.12 -21.74 9.63
CA ASN A 24 3.95 -20.59 10.51
C ASN A 24 5.07 -19.54 10.39
N THR A 25 6.15 -19.85 9.68
CA THR A 25 7.27 -18.93 9.39
C THR A 25 7.15 -18.26 8.02
N GLY A 26 6.12 -18.61 7.22
CA GLY A 26 5.90 -17.99 5.92
C GLY A 26 6.42 -18.74 4.71
N LYS A 27 6.94 -19.96 4.89
CA LYS A 27 7.37 -20.81 3.78
C LYS A 27 6.19 -21.55 3.16
N ILE A 28 6.32 -21.89 1.88
CA ILE A 28 5.32 -22.68 1.12
C ILE A 28 6.05 -23.86 0.50
N ARG A 29 5.46 -25.07 0.61
CA ARG A 29 6.01 -26.28 0.00
C ARG A 29 4.95 -27.13 -0.68
N ASN A 30 5.39 -27.96 -1.59
CA ASN A 30 4.56 -29.03 -2.16
C ASN A 30 4.33 -30.12 -1.12
N LYS A 31 3.08 -30.56 -0.96
CA LYS A 31 2.74 -31.58 0.04
C LYS A 31 3.31 -32.95 -0.27
N SER A 32 3.33 -33.37 -1.53
CA SER A 32 3.71 -34.70 -1.94
C SER A 32 5.22 -34.97 -1.83
N ASN A 33 6.03 -34.06 -2.39
CA ASN A 33 7.49 -34.23 -2.45
C ASN A 33 8.26 -33.35 -1.45
N LYS A 34 7.54 -32.59 -0.61
CA LYS A 34 8.09 -31.66 0.40
C LYS A 34 9.04 -30.60 -0.15
N HIS A 35 9.07 -30.38 -1.47
CA HIS A 35 9.86 -29.34 -2.10
C HIS A 35 9.38 -27.95 -1.65
N GLU A 36 10.26 -27.16 -1.03
CA GLU A 36 10.00 -25.78 -0.64
C GLU A 36 10.15 -24.86 -1.87
N TYR A 37 9.14 -24.04 -2.10
CA TYR A 37 9.17 -23.04 -3.18
C TYR A 37 10.02 -21.84 -2.80
N LEU A 38 10.88 -21.41 -3.72
CA LEU A 38 11.63 -20.16 -3.56
C LEU A 38 10.65 -18.97 -3.65
N LEU A 39 10.59 -18.20 -2.57
CA LEU A 39 9.81 -16.98 -2.51
C LEU A 39 10.54 -15.84 -3.22
N HIS A 40 9.85 -15.14 -4.09
CA HIS A 40 10.36 -13.95 -4.77
C HIS A 40 9.53 -12.73 -4.42
N LYS A 41 10.15 -11.55 -4.49
CA LYS A 41 9.48 -10.27 -4.22
C LYS A 41 8.62 -9.85 -5.42
N GLY A 42 7.32 -9.70 -5.22
CA GLY A 42 6.40 -9.18 -6.23
C GLY A 42 6.50 -7.66 -6.39
N GLY A 43 5.85 -7.11 -7.43
CA GLY A 43 5.93 -5.68 -7.78
C GLY A 43 5.54 -4.70 -6.68
N ILE A 44 4.67 -5.11 -5.72
CA ILE A 44 4.26 -4.29 -4.56
C ILE A 44 5.01 -4.64 -3.27
N GLY A 45 6.09 -5.42 -3.38
CA GLY A 45 7.04 -5.70 -2.32
C GLY A 45 6.74 -6.89 -1.43
N TYR A 46 5.65 -7.63 -1.65
CA TYR A 46 5.34 -8.85 -0.89
C TYR A 46 6.05 -10.08 -1.44
N LEU A 47 6.41 -11.02 -0.54
CA LEU A 47 6.91 -12.33 -0.94
C LEU A 47 5.78 -13.21 -1.49
N GLN A 48 6.06 -13.86 -2.61
CA GLN A 48 5.11 -14.72 -3.31
C GLN A 48 5.81 -15.86 -4.05
N ILE A 49 5.03 -16.90 -4.38
CA ILE A 49 5.41 -17.91 -5.37
C ILE A 49 4.55 -17.74 -6.62
N CYS A 50 5.11 -18.14 -7.77
CA CYS A 50 4.35 -18.29 -9.00
C CYS A 50 4.20 -19.79 -9.30
N THR A 51 2.98 -20.26 -9.43
CA THR A 51 2.69 -21.67 -9.72
C THR A 51 1.50 -21.79 -10.66
N SER A 52 1.35 -22.96 -11.30
CA SER A 52 0.16 -23.27 -12.11
C SER A 52 -0.80 -24.13 -11.30
N ILE A 53 -2.07 -23.74 -11.22
CA ILE A 53 -3.14 -24.52 -10.58
C ILE A 53 -4.21 -24.75 -11.64
N HIS A 54 -4.50 -26.03 -11.94
CA HIS A 54 -5.44 -26.41 -13.00
C HIS A 54 -5.15 -25.71 -14.35
N GLY A 55 -3.86 -25.63 -14.73
CA GLY A 55 -3.44 -24.98 -15.96
C GLY A 55 -3.39 -23.44 -15.91
N VAL A 56 -3.91 -22.82 -14.85
CA VAL A 56 -3.93 -21.36 -14.69
C VAL A 56 -2.76 -20.91 -13.83
N ARG A 57 -1.98 -19.94 -14.32
CA ARG A 57 -0.88 -19.33 -13.58
C ARG A 57 -1.41 -18.45 -12.44
N LYS A 58 -0.99 -18.73 -11.22
CA LYS A 58 -1.38 -17.98 -10.01
C LYS A 58 -0.15 -17.52 -9.23
N ASN A 59 -0.23 -16.28 -8.72
CA ASN A 59 0.72 -15.74 -7.76
C ASN A 59 0.13 -15.88 -6.35
N ILE A 60 0.76 -16.70 -5.52
CA ILE A 60 0.34 -16.94 -4.13
C ILE A 60 1.23 -16.10 -3.21
N LYS A 61 0.64 -15.13 -2.53
CA LYS A 61 1.33 -14.27 -1.56
C LYS A 61 1.50 -15.01 -0.24
N ALA A 62 2.72 -15.09 0.28
CA ALA A 62 3.04 -15.84 1.48
C ALA A 62 2.26 -15.37 2.72
N HIS A 63 2.24 -14.06 3.02
CA HIS A 63 1.49 -13.52 4.16
C HIS A 63 0.00 -13.89 4.12
N LYS A 64 -0.60 -13.91 2.91
CA LYS A 64 -2.01 -14.23 2.76
C LYS A 64 -2.26 -15.72 3.01
N ALA A 65 -1.39 -16.59 2.49
CA ALA A 65 -1.47 -18.03 2.74
C ALA A 65 -1.29 -18.35 4.23
N VAL A 66 -0.33 -17.69 4.92
CA VAL A 66 -0.14 -17.86 6.37
C VAL A 66 -1.35 -17.39 7.16
N ALA A 67 -1.83 -16.17 6.90
CA ALA A 67 -2.94 -15.60 7.67
C ALA A 67 -4.21 -16.44 7.51
N GLU A 68 -4.59 -16.81 6.29
CA GLU A 68 -5.80 -17.60 6.05
C GLU A 68 -5.72 -19.04 6.60
N THR A 69 -4.50 -19.58 6.76
CA THR A 69 -4.32 -20.94 7.27
C THR A 69 -4.17 -21.01 8.79
N PHE A 70 -3.60 -19.97 9.42
CA PHE A 70 -3.21 -20.02 10.83
C PHE A 70 -3.97 -19.07 11.72
N ILE A 71 -4.52 -17.95 11.18
CA ILE A 71 -5.11 -16.89 11.98
C ILE A 71 -6.62 -16.85 11.73
N GLU A 72 -7.40 -17.10 12.77
CA GLU A 72 -8.85 -16.99 12.71
C GLU A 72 -9.27 -15.55 12.42
N ASN A 73 -10.33 -15.38 11.62
CA ASN A 73 -10.89 -14.08 11.27
C ASN A 73 -12.40 -14.02 11.55
N PRO A 74 -12.81 -14.07 12.84
CA PRO A 74 -14.22 -14.14 13.22
C PRO A 74 -15.00 -12.87 12.84
N LEU A 75 -14.31 -11.73 12.70
CA LEU A 75 -14.90 -10.46 12.33
C LEU A 75 -14.90 -10.18 10.82
N GLY A 76 -14.42 -11.12 10.00
CA GLY A 76 -14.35 -10.96 8.55
C GLY A 76 -13.54 -9.76 8.07
N LYS A 77 -12.49 -9.37 8.79
CA LYS A 77 -11.65 -8.23 8.43
C LYS A 77 -10.95 -8.47 7.09
N PRO A 78 -10.97 -7.51 6.14
CA PRO A 78 -10.58 -7.78 4.74
C PRO A 78 -9.08 -7.67 4.46
N PHE A 79 -8.28 -7.09 5.36
CA PHE A 79 -6.86 -6.84 5.13
C PHE A 79 -5.97 -7.58 6.13
N ILE A 80 -4.74 -7.86 5.69
CA ILE A 80 -3.70 -8.43 6.54
C ILE A 80 -2.61 -7.38 6.69
N ASN A 81 -2.25 -7.09 7.93
CA ASN A 81 -1.20 -6.16 8.31
C ASN A 81 0.04 -6.95 8.78
N HIS A 82 1.23 -6.38 8.52
CA HIS A 82 2.49 -6.80 9.14
C HIS A 82 2.74 -5.89 10.34
N ILE A 83 2.71 -6.43 11.54
CA ILE A 83 2.80 -5.68 12.81
C ILE A 83 4.09 -4.85 12.87
N ASP A 84 5.20 -5.40 12.36
CA ASP A 84 6.49 -4.71 12.28
C ASP A 84 6.64 -3.79 11.05
N GLY A 85 5.63 -3.69 10.19
CA GLY A 85 5.68 -2.95 8.92
C GLY A 85 6.54 -3.59 7.83
N ASN A 86 7.23 -4.72 8.11
CA ASN A 86 8.11 -5.39 7.17
C ASN A 86 7.36 -6.44 6.35
N LYS A 87 7.08 -6.14 5.07
CA LYS A 87 6.37 -7.03 4.14
C LYS A 87 7.08 -8.37 3.84
N LEU A 88 8.32 -8.52 4.27
CA LEU A 88 9.11 -9.74 4.08
C LEU A 88 9.01 -10.69 5.26
N ASN A 89 8.59 -10.21 6.44
CA ASN A 89 8.42 -11.00 7.64
C ASN A 89 7.01 -11.60 7.70
N ASN A 90 6.86 -12.80 7.13
CA ASN A 90 5.56 -13.48 7.05
C ASN A 90 5.33 -14.49 8.18
N ASN A 91 6.03 -14.34 9.32
CA ASN A 91 5.77 -15.15 10.50
C ASN A 91 4.34 -14.93 11.01
N VAL A 92 3.65 -15.98 11.41
CA VAL A 92 2.27 -15.90 11.93
C VAL A 92 2.13 -14.92 13.09
N SER A 93 3.14 -14.82 13.97
CA SER A 93 3.14 -13.86 15.09
C SER A 93 3.25 -12.40 14.69
N ASN A 94 3.65 -12.14 13.43
CA ASN A 94 3.79 -10.80 12.86
C ASN A 94 2.62 -10.40 11.96
N LEU A 95 1.61 -11.25 11.81
CA LEU A 95 0.47 -11.01 10.92
C LEU A 95 -0.81 -10.88 11.73
N GLU A 96 -1.66 -9.94 11.33
CA GLU A 96 -2.97 -9.73 11.94
C GLU A 96 -4.02 -9.36 10.88
N TRP A 97 -5.28 -9.71 11.14
CA TRP A 97 -6.40 -9.25 10.34
C TRP A 97 -6.84 -7.86 10.78
N VAL A 98 -6.99 -6.95 9.82
CA VAL A 98 -7.33 -5.54 10.09
C VAL A 98 -8.38 -5.01 9.14
N THR A 99 -9.10 -3.99 9.58
CA THR A 99 -9.91 -3.13 8.74
C THR A 99 -9.02 -2.14 7.96
N ARG A 100 -9.59 -1.48 6.96
CA ARG A 100 -8.88 -0.42 6.23
C ARG A 100 -8.42 0.72 7.13
N GLN A 101 -9.25 1.07 8.12
CA GLN A 101 -8.98 2.18 9.02
C GLN A 101 -7.85 1.83 9.99
N GLU A 102 -7.87 0.64 10.61
CA GLU A 102 -6.80 0.14 11.47
C GLU A 102 -5.45 0.09 10.72
N ASN A 103 -5.46 -0.43 9.47
CA ASN A 103 -4.25 -0.49 8.64
C ASN A 103 -3.70 0.91 8.30
N LEU A 104 -4.58 1.90 8.07
CA LEU A 104 -4.17 3.28 7.82
C LEU A 104 -3.57 3.93 9.07
N VAL A 105 -4.18 3.71 10.23
CA VAL A 105 -3.65 4.21 11.52
C VAL A 105 -2.27 3.59 11.79
N HIS A 106 -2.13 2.27 11.66
CA HIS A 106 -0.86 1.57 11.81
C HIS A 106 0.22 2.15 10.88
N ALA A 107 -0.10 2.30 9.58
CA ALA A 107 0.83 2.87 8.61
C ALA A 107 1.26 4.30 8.95
N LYS A 108 0.36 5.12 9.50
CA LYS A 108 0.65 6.48 9.96
C LYS A 108 1.56 6.48 11.18
N THR A 109 1.25 5.65 12.18
CA THR A 109 2.02 5.56 13.44
C THR A 109 3.44 5.07 13.21
N HIS A 110 3.65 4.16 12.25
CA HIS A 110 4.96 3.60 11.92
C HIS A 110 5.70 4.36 10.81
N GLY A 111 5.23 5.57 10.43
CA GLY A 111 5.88 6.38 9.39
C GLY A 111 5.88 5.75 8.00
N LEU A 112 5.11 4.66 7.76
CA LEU A 112 5.10 3.94 6.48
C LEU A 112 4.46 4.73 5.34
N LEU A 113 3.79 5.84 5.65
CA LEU A 113 3.20 6.77 4.69
C LEU A 113 4.14 7.91 4.31
N GLU A 114 5.25 8.07 5.03
CA GLU A 114 6.24 9.08 4.74
C GLU A 114 6.90 8.78 3.39
N GLY A 115 6.85 9.75 2.47
CA GLY A 115 7.39 9.62 1.11
C GLY A 115 6.41 9.12 0.05
N GLN A 116 5.22 8.61 0.39
CA GLN A 116 4.24 8.17 -0.61
C GLN A 116 3.43 9.32 -1.24
N ARG A 117 3.37 10.48 -0.59
CA ARG A 117 2.73 11.69 -1.11
C ARG A 117 3.75 12.82 -1.14
N GLN A 118 4.41 12.98 -2.26
CA GLN A 118 5.19 14.18 -2.53
C GLN A 118 4.22 15.32 -2.85
N PHE A 119 4.09 16.27 -1.93
CA PHE A 119 3.25 17.46 -2.09
C PHE A 119 4.10 18.64 -2.58
N GLY A 120 3.47 19.56 -3.31
CA GLY A 120 4.11 20.77 -3.75
C GLY A 120 5.29 20.54 -4.69
N THR A 121 6.35 21.28 -4.52
CA THR A 121 7.57 21.24 -5.34
C THR A 121 8.32 19.91 -5.29
N LYS A 122 8.09 19.08 -4.27
CA LYS A 122 8.65 17.72 -4.16
C LYS A 122 7.99 16.73 -5.13
N ASN A 123 6.84 17.06 -5.71
CA ASN A 123 6.18 16.20 -6.70
C ASN A 123 6.74 16.51 -8.10
N PRO A 124 7.37 15.56 -8.82
CA PRO A 124 7.93 15.78 -10.16
C PRO A 124 6.89 16.26 -11.21
N ARG A 125 5.60 16.03 -10.95
CA ARG A 125 4.50 16.50 -11.81
C ARG A 125 3.98 17.89 -11.43
N CYS A 126 4.57 18.52 -10.41
CA CYS A 126 4.14 19.83 -9.96
C CYS A 126 4.57 20.90 -10.98
N LYS A 127 3.60 21.63 -11.54
CA LYS A 127 3.84 22.70 -12.53
C LYS A 127 4.12 24.06 -11.88
N LEU A 128 3.79 24.21 -10.59
CA LEU A 128 3.93 25.49 -9.86
C LEU A 128 4.80 25.28 -8.62
N THR A 129 5.70 26.19 -8.38
CA THR A 129 6.45 26.31 -7.13
C THR A 129 5.57 26.89 -6.02
N ASP A 130 6.00 26.79 -4.76
CA ASP A 130 5.26 27.37 -3.64
C ASP A 130 5.26 28.91 -3.73
N ASN A 131 6.35 29.52 -4.20
CA ASN A 131 6.43 30.97 -4.46
C ASN A 131 5.43 31.43 -5.53
N GLU A 132 5.31 30.67 -6.63
CA GLU A 132 4.32 30.99 -7.66
C GLU A 132 2.88 30.88 -7.14
N VAL A 133 2.61 29.92 -6.23
CA VAL A 133 1.30 29.82 -5.57
C VAL A 133 1.01 31.03 -4.69
N MET A 134 2.00 31.54 -3.96
CA MET A 134 1.85 32.76 -3.18
C MET A 134 1.60 33.97 -4.08
N GLN A 135 2.38 34.14 -5.15
CA GLN A 135 2.18 35.20 -6.14
C GLN A 135 0.78 35.16 -6.79
N ILE A 136 0.26 33.96 -7.11
CA ILE A 136 -1.09 33.78 -7.64
C ILE A 136 -2.13 34.34 -6.66
N ARG A 137 -2.00 34.07 -5.37
CA ARG A 137 -2.91 34.57 -4.33
C ARG A 137 -2.84 36.08 -4.18
N GLU A 138 -1.64 36.65 -4.13
CA GLU A 138 -1.42 38.09 -4.06
C GLU A 138 -2.01 38.81 -5.27
N LEU A 139 -1.70 38.34 -6.47
CA LEU A 139 -2.23 38.94 -7.70
C LEU A 139 -3.75 38.82 -7.79
N TYR A 140 -4.34 37.74 -7.28
CA TYR A 140 -5.79 37.58 -7.21
C TYR A 140 -6.42 38.58 -6.24
N GLN A 141 -5.79 38.80 -5.05
CA GLN A 141 -6.22 39.83 -4.09
C GLN A 141 -6.10 41.24 -4.67
N CYS A 142 -5.11 41.47 -5.55
CA CYS A 142 -4.96 42.72 -6.30
C CYS A 142 -5.96 42.85 -7.49
N GLY A 143 -6.99 41.97 -7.55
CA GLY A 143 -8.07 42.08 -8.54
C GLY A 143 -7.78 41.45 -9.91
N LYS A 144 -6.70 40.70 -10.08
CA LYS A 144 -6.44 39.99 -11.34
C LYS A 144 -7.39 38.78 -11.48
N SER A 145 -7.96 38.60 -12.68
CA SER A 145 -8.89 37.52 -12.92
C SER A 145 -8.22 36.15 -12.96
N THR A 146 -8.93 35.10 -12.56
CA THR A 146 -8.44 33.71 -12.62
C THR A 146 -8.05 33.28 -14.03
N LYS A 147 -8.74 33.78 -15.06
CA LYS A 147 -8.41 33.54 -16.48
C LYS A 147 -7.06 34.13 -16.86
N TYR A 148 -6.79 35.37 -16.41
CA TYR A 148 -5.51 36.04 -16.62
C TYR A 148 -4.38 35.26 -15.96
N LEU A 149 -4.52 34.87 -14.68
CA LEU A 149 -3.52 34.13 -13.92
C LEU A 149 -3.26 32.74 -14.54
N ALA A 150 -4.31 32.07 -15.02
CA ALA A 150 -4.15 30.78 -15.71
C ALA A 150 -3.26 30.88 -16.96
N LYS A 151 -3.38 31.98 -17.72
CA LYS A 151 -2.54 32.26 -18.89
C LYS A 151 -1.08 32.59 -18.49
N VAL A 152 -0.90 33.43 -17.47
CA VAL A 152 0.43 33.87 -17.01
C VAL A 152 1.24 32.69 -16.45
N PHE A 153 0.63 31.84 -15.62
CA PHE A 153 1.30 30.73 -14.96
C PHE A 153 1.18 29.39 -15.75
N ASN A 154 0.65 29.43 -16.95
CA ASN A 154 0.50 28.25 -17.85
C ASN A 154 -0.14 27.03 -17.19
N VAL A 155 -1.25 27.24 -16.46
CA VAL A 155 -2.04 26.22 -15.80
C VAL A 155 -3.53 26.38 -16.10
N SER A 156 -4.33 25.35 -15.81
CA SER A 156 -5.77 25.44 -16.04
C SER A 156 -6.44 26.47 -15.13
N ASN A 157 -7.50 27.11 -15.62
CA ASN A 157 -8.29 28.06 -14.83
C ASN A 157 -8.91 27.40 -13.58
N THR A 158 -9.30 26.11 -13.68
CA THR A 158 -9.79 25.33 -12.54
C THR A 158 -8.73 25.21 -11.45
N HIS A 159 -7.48 24.95 -11.83
CA HIS A 159 -6.38 24.85 -10.87
C HIS A 159 -6.11 26.18 -10.15
N ILE A 160 -6.16 27.31 -10.87
CA ILE A 160 -6.08 28.65 -10.25
C ILE A 160 -7.23 28.87 -9.26
N ARG A 161 -8.47 28.53 -9.64
CA ARG A 161 -9.63 28.64 -8.73
C ARG A 161 -9.47 27.80 -7.46
N ASP A 162 -8.92 26.60 -7.57
CA ASP A 162 -8.66 25.75 -6.40
C ASP A 162 -7.57 26.32 -5.50
N ILE A 163 -6.55 26.97 -6.07
CA ILE A 163 -5.49 27.66 -5.31
C ILE A 163 -6.06 28.87 -4.55
N VAL A 164 -6.78 29.76 -5.22
CA VAL A 164 -7.30 31.00 -4.59
C VAL A 164 -8.41 30.71 -3.58
N ASN A 165 -9.16 29.62 -3.77
CA ASN A 165 -10.18 29.15 -2.82
C ASN A 165 -9.61 28.24 -1.71
N ASN A 166 -8.29 28.11 -1.59
CA ASN A 166 -7.61 27.28 -0.60
C ASN A 166 -8.03 25.80 -0.58
N LYS A 167 -8.47 25.26 -1.69
CA LYS A 167 -8.79 23.84 -1.85
C LYS A 167 -7.55 22.98 -2.00
N VAL A 168 -6.45 23.56 -2.51
CA VAL A 168 -5.16 22.90 -2.74
C VAL A 168 -4.03 23.81 -2.25
N ARG A 169 -2.88 23.19 -1.87
CA ARG A 169 -1.66 23.92 -1.47
C ARG A 169 -1.84 24.86 -0.27
N THR A 170 -2.70 24.48 0.69
CA THR A 170 -3.00 25.27 1.90
C THR A 170 -1.77 25.54 2.79
N TYR A 171 -0.76 24.65 2.75
CA TYR A 171 0.49 24.80 3.49
C TYR A 171 1.39 25.96 3.00
N ALA A 172 1.20 26.46 1.79
CA ALA A 172 1.90 27.63 1.27
C ALA A 172 1.39 28.96 1.88
N MET A 173 0.56 28.91 2.92
CA MET A 173 0.09 30.09 3.67
C MET A 173 0.79 30.26 5.03
N ALA A 174 1.59 29.29 5.48
CA ALA A 174 2.28 29.30 6.77
C ALA A 174 3.75 29.69 6.56
N ALA A 175 3.99 30.98 6.42
CA ALA A 175 5.28 31.62 6.56
C ALA A 175 5.06 33.00 7.21
#